data_de548ed5ef38c0d913e29a571f1e60be
#
_entry.id   de548ed5ef38c0d913e29a571f1e60be
#
_cell.length_a   1.000
_cell.length_b   1.000
_cell.length_c   1.000
_cell.angle_alpha   90.00
_cell.angle_beta   90.00
_cell.angle_gamma   90.00
#
_symmetry.space_group_name_H-M   'P 1'
#
loop_
_entity.id
_entity.type
_entity.pdbx_description
1 polymer ?
#
loop_
_entity_poly.entity_id
_entity_poly.type
_entity_poly.pdbx_seq_one_letter_code
_entity_poly.pdbx_strand_id
1 'polypeptide(L)'
;RSIDSSHAYTYTVKAMLGDRTTPVSDPDSIDAFSELMDDRDKRIQYGSAYGNWADSELFGGTEKYADISNGNYSDKDATATIPFNGPGIEIYGLKSSQLGLADVKIDGKSVGELDFYTAGATEKGVLIGRYTNLSSGPHLMTITVKREHKGRGSERSKISLDYFKVFPDQGETVEKIDDRDSRIQYGSAFKDWTDAELYASTEKYADINADDSLAPEATARIPFSGTGIRIY
;
A
#
# COMPACT_ATOMS: atom_id res chain seq x y z
N ARG A 1 6.28 -4.75 -13.22
CA ARG A 1 5.70 -5.48 -14.36
C ARG A 1 4.20 -5.53 -14.11
N SER A 2 3.40 -4.99 -15.02
CA SER A 2 1.96 -5.16 -14.97
C SER A 2 1.62 -6.65 -15.15
N ILE A 3 0.75 -7.16 -14.32
CA ILE A 3 0.22 -8.52 -14.40
C ILE A 3 -0.93 -8.47 -15.41
N ASP A 4 -0.86 -9.30 -16.44
CA ASP A 4 -1.89 -9.40 -17.48
C ASP A 4 -2.92 -10.45 -17.04
N SER A 5 -4.19 -10.04 -16.92
CA SER A 5 -5.30 -10.90 -16.47
C SER A 5 -5.62 -12.08 -17.42
N SER A 6 -5.04 -12.11 -18.63
CA SER A 6 -5.20 -13.22 -19.57
C SER A 6 -4.26 -14.41 -19.31
N HIS A 7 -3.34 -14.28 -18.35
CA HIS A 7 -2.35 -15.30 -18.06
C HIS A 7 -2.60 -15.98 -16.70
N ALA A 8 -2.38 -17.29 -16.64
CA ALA A 8 -2.32 -18.02 -15.39
C ALA A 8 -0.94 -17.82 -14.76
N TYR A 9 -0.91 -17.41 -13.48
CA TYR A 9 0.32 -17.23 -12.72
C TYR A 9 0.45 -18.32 -11.65
N THR A 10 1.67 -18.82 -11.47
CA THR A 10 1.98 -19.74 -10.37
C THR A 10 2.98 -19.07 -9.45
N TYR A 11 2.63 -18.93 -8.17
CA TYR A 11 3.53 -18.45 -7.14
C TYR A 11 4.04 -19.61 -6.31
N THR A 12 5.32 -19.53 -5.97
CA THR A 12 5.96 -20.46 -5.05
C THR A 12 6.29 -19.71 -3.78
N VAL A 13 5.75 -20.16 -2.66
CA VAL A 13 6.04 -19.63 -1.33
C VAL A 13 7.06 -20.55 -0.66
N LYS A 14 8.18 -19.96 -0.25
CA LYS A 14 9.22 -20.67 0.50
C LYS A 14 9.19 -20.16 1.94
N ALA A 15 9.05 -21.06 2.91
CA ALA A 15 9.18 -20.72 4.32
C ALA A 15 10.61 -20.27 4.61
N MET A 16 10.76 -19.12 5.29
CA MET A 16 12.04 -18.62 5.75
C MET A 16 12.07 -18.59 7.28
N LEU A 17 13.19 -19.02 7.86
CA LEU A 17 13.43 -18.97 9.31
C LEU A 17 13.70 -17.52 9.72
N GLY A 18 12.80 -16.90 10.49
CA GLY A 18 12.94 -15.54 11.02
C GLY A 18 11.79 -15.18 11.94
N ASP A 19 12.03 -14.32 12.91
CA ASP A 19 11.12 -13.95 14.01
C ASP A 19 9.65 -13.83 13.61
N ARG A 20 8.82 -14.70 14.20
CA ARG A 20 7.37 -14.65 14.06
C ARG A 20 6.80 -13.58 14.98
N THR A 21 6.47 -12.46 14.44
CA THR A 21 5.39 -11.62 14.94
C THR A 21 4.47 -11.29 13.78
N THR A 22 3.52 -12.16 13.49
CA THR A 22 2.38 -11.79 12.64
C THR A 22 1.31 -11.22 13.56
N PRO A 23 0.87 -9.96 13.35
CA PRO A 23 -0.38 -9.53 13.95
C PRO A 23 -1.50 -10.36 13.35
N VAL A 24 -2.36 -10.91 14.21
CA VAL A 24 -3.60 -11.56 13.81
C VAL A 24 -4.44 -10.52 13.09
N SER A 25 -4.74 -10.73 11.80
CA SER A 25 -5.63 -9.85 11.06
C SER A 25 -7.07 -10.10 11.52
N ASP A 26 -7.81 -9.02 11.80
CA ASP A 26 -9.24 -9.07 12.07
C ASP A 26 -9.96 -9.72 10.87
N PRO A 27 -10.69 -10.84 11.05
CA PRO A 27 -11.29 -11.57 9.96
C PRO A 27 -12.49 -10.89 9.28
N ASP A 28 -12.99 -9.79 9.82
CA ASP A 28 -14.24 -9.15 9.36
C ASP A 28 -14.06 -7.87 8.53
N SER A 29 -12.83 -7.43 8.23
CA SER A 29 -12.68 -6.22 7.44
C SER A 29 -12.70 -6.52 5.93
N ILE A 30 -13.68 -5.95 5.24
CA ILE A 30 -13.79 -5.85 3.78
C ILE A 30 -12.54 -5.16 3.15
N ASP A 31 -11.69 -4.60 3.97
CA ASP A 31 -10.41 -3.98 3.63
C ASP A 31 -9.32 -4.98 3.20
N ALA A 32 -9.57 -6.27 3.29
CA ALA A 32 -8.60 -7.34 3.04
C ALA A 32 -7.99 -7.34 1.62
N PHE A 33 -8.54 -6.58 0.69
CA PHE A 33 -8.11 -6.56 -0.72
C PHE A 33 -7.63 -5.21 -1.23
N SER A 34 -7.53 -4.22 -0.36
CA SER A 34 -6.92 -2.94 -0.72
C SER A 34 -5.43 -3.12 -1.01
N GLU A 35 -4.97 -2.57 -2.11
CA GLU A 35 -3.54 -2.47 -2.37
C GLU A 35 -2.93 -1.37 -1.49
N LEU A 36 -1.90 -1.69 -0.71
CA LEU A 36 -1.09 -0.70 -0.02
C LEU A 36 0.12 -0.35 -0.88
N MET A 37 0.22 0.90 -1.30
CA MET A 37 1.28 1.43 -2.14
C MET A 37 2.17 2.33 -1.28
N ASP A 38 3.38 1.89 -0.98
CA ASP A 38 4.41 2.60 -0.21
C ASP A 38 4.88 3.86 -0.96
N ASP A 39 5.39 4.86 -0.25
CA ASP A 39 5.96 6.08 -0.83
C ASP A 39 7.11 5.80 -1.82
N ARG A 40 7.76 4.65 -1.72
CA ARG A 40 8.85 4.20 -2.61
C ARG A 40 8.38 3.34 -3.78
N ASP A 41 7.09 3.15 -3.95
CA ASP A 41 6.58 2.37 -5.09
C ASP A 41 7.07 2.99 -6.41
N LYS A 42 7.68 2.15 -7.27
CA LYS A 42 8.32 2.59 -8.51
C LYS A 42 7.36 3.17 -9.54
N ARG A 43 6.06 2.95 -9.37
CA ARG A 43 5.02 3.55 -10.21
C ARG A 43 4.84 5.03 -9.93
N ILE A 44 5.12 5.47 -8.70
CA ILE A 44 4.97 6.87 -8.30
C ILE A 44 6.13 7.70 -8.83
N GLN A 45 5.79 8.81 -9.44
CA GLN A 45 6.77 9.78 -9.95
C GLN A 45 6.71 11.04 -9.10
N TYR A 46 7.85 11.46 -8.59
CA TYR A 46 7.99 12.66 -7.78
C TYR A 46 8.77 13.74 -8.52
N GLY A 47 8.31 14.98 -8.42
CA GLY A 47 9.05 16.15 -8.88
C GLY A 47 10.27 16.44 -7.99
N SER A 48 11.14 17.33 -8.44
CA SER A 48 12.44 17.61 -7.81
C SER A 48 12.37 18.26 -6.42
N ALA A 49 11.19 18.77 -6.02
CA ALA A 49 10.98 19.31 -4.67
C ALA A 49 10.78 18.21 -3.60
N TYR A 50 10.63 16.94 -4.00
CA TYR A 50 10.42 15.84 -3.08
C TYR A 50 11.74 15.26 -2.59
N GLY A 51 11.89 15.13 -1.28
CA GLY A 51 12.97 14.44 -0.59
C GLY A 51 12.49 13.16 0.10
N ASN A 52 13.43 12.39 0.66
CA ASN A 52 13.16 11.21 1.46
C ASN A 52 13.37 11.52 2.94
N TRP A 53 12.50 10.99 3.77
CA TRP A 53 12.67 10.96 5.22
C TRP A 53 12.52 9.52 5.72
N ALA A 54 13.32 9.13 6.69
CA ALA A 54 13.27 7.81 7.30
C ALA A 54 12.83 7.92 8.75
N ASP A 55 11.80 7.16 9.12
CA ASP A 55 11.26 7.09 10.47
C ASP A 55 10.56 5.75 10.67
N SER A 56 10.97 4.99 11.67
CA SER A 56 10.47 3.63 11.93
C SER A 56 8.98 3.55 12.31
N GLU A 57 8.34 4.68 12.63
CA GLU A 57 6.91 4.76 12.94
C GLU A 57 6.03 4.97 11.69
N LEU A 58 6.65 5.13 10.52
CA LEU A 58 5.96 5.27 9.24
C LEU A 58 5.79 3.93 8.53
N PHE A 59 4.85 3.86 7.60
CA PHE A 59 4.66 2.68 6.78
C PHE A 59 5.93 2.40 5.96
N GLY A 60 6.43 1.16 6.03
CA GLY A 60 7.71 0.83 5.38
C GLY A 60 8.93 1.57 5.93
N GLY A 61 8.79 2.40 7.00
CA GLY A 61 9.86 3.14 7.64
C GLY A 61 10.32 4.40 6.91
N THR A 62 9.55 4.92 5.96
CA THR A 62 9.92 6.08 5.14
C THR A 62 8.71 6.93 4.75
N GLU A 63 8.97 8.15 4.31
CA GLU A 63 8.01 9.03 3.64
C GLU A 63 8.68 9.87 2.56
N LYS A 64 7.88 10.38 1.64
CA LYS A 64 8.24 11.47 0.74
C LYS A 64 7.70 12.78 1.30
N TYR A 65 8.60 13.73 1.55
CA TYR A 65 8.20 15.09 1.87
C TYR A 65 8.55 16.04 0.71
N ALA A 66 7.70 17.00 0.45
CA ALA A 66 8.00 18.09 -0.45
C ALA A 66 8.11 19.40 0.32
N ASP A 67 9.12 20.22 0.00
CA ASP A 67 9.31 21.57 0.56
C ASP A 67 9.62 22.56 -0.56
N ILE A 68 8.67 23.44 -0.83
CA ILE A 68 8.83 24.50 -1.84
C ILE A 68 8.97 25.90 -1.23
N SER A 69 9.22 25.98 0.08
CA SER A 69 9.33 27.27 0.81
C SER A 69 10.54 28.10 0.37
N ASN A 70 11.64 27.44 0.03
CA ASN A 70 12.94 28.10 -0.20
C ASN A 70 13.43 28.04 -1.66
N GLY A 71 12.56 27.78 -2.65
CA GLY A 71 13.03 27.59 -4.01
C GLY A 71 12.08 28.14 -5.09
N ASN A 72 12.64 28.31 -6.27
CA ASN A 72 11.89 28.61 -7.49
C ASN A 72 11.42 27.29 -8.13
N TYR A 73 10.65 26.51 -7.39
CA TYR A 73 10.05 25.28 -7.91
C TYR A 73 8.84 25.59 -8.79
N SER A 74 8.78 24.96 -9.96
CA SER A 74 7.58 24.95 -10.79
C SER A 74 6.53 24.00 -10.21
N ASP A 75 5.29 24.07 -10.69
CA ASP A 75 4.25 23.10 -10.30
C ASP A 75 4.68 21.66 -10.58
N LYS A 76 5.39 21.42 -11.70
CA LYS A 76 5.94 20.12 -12.03
C LYS A 76 6.92 19.60 -10.97
N ASP A 77 7.78 20.47 -10.46
CA ASP A 77 8.75 20.12 -9.41
C ASP A 77 8.05 19.78 -8.09
N ALA A 78 6.92 20.42 -7.83
CA ALA A 78 6.12 20.29 -6.63
C ALA A 78 5.01 19.22 -6.71
N THR A 79 5.00 18.42 -7.78
CA THR A 79 3.94 17.44 -8.05
C THR A 79 4.41 16.01 -7.86
N ALA A 80 3.62 15.22 -7.13
CA ALA A 80 3.66 13.76 -7.15
C ALA A 80 2.60 13.23 -8.12
N THR A 81 2.94 12.22 -8.91
CA THR A 81 2.05 11.56 -9.86
C THR A 81 1.91 10.09 -9.50
N ILE A 82 0.69 9.66 -9.18
CA ILE A 82 0.37 8.36 -8.60
C ILE A 82 -0.62 7.64 -9.52
N PRO A 83 -0.15 6.67 -10.34
CA PRO A 83 -1.05 5.80 -11.08
C PRO A 83 -1.62 4.74 -10.17
N PHE A 84 -2.92 4.50 -10.24
CA PHE A 84 -3.60 3.45 -9.49
C PHE A 84 -4.73 2.83 -10.31
N ASN A 85 -5.22 1.67 -9.88
CA ASN A 85 -6.29 0.96 -10.58
C ASN A 85 -7.39 0.60 -9.59
N GLY A 86 -8.60 1.14 -9.80
CA GLY A 86 -9.75 0.86 -8.95
C GLY A 86 -10.60 2.08 -8.62
N PRO A 87 -11.79 1.88 -8.01
CA PRO A 87 -12.80 2.91 -7.80
C PRO A 87 -12.51 3.88 -6.67
N GLY A 88 -11.31 3.81 -6.06
CA GLY A 88 -10.96 4.74 -4.99
C GLY A 88 -9.56 4.60 -4.46
N ILE A 89 -9.12 5.65 -3.78
CA ILE A 89 -7.80 5.75 -3.16
C ILE A 89 -7.86 6.61 -1.90
N GLU A 90 -7.13 6.18 -0.88
CA GLU A 90 -6.83 6.97 0.33
C GLU A 90 -5.37 7.38 0.32
N ILE A 91 -5.11 8.56 0.86
CA ILE A 91 -3.78 9.14 1.01
C ILE A 91 -3.46 9.22 2.49
N TYR A 92 -2.34 8.66 2.90
CA TYR A 92 -1.83 8.72 4.26
C TYR A 92 -0.51 9.47 4.32
N GLY A 93 -0.28 10.17 5.41
CA GLY A 93 0.92 10.98 5.62
C GLY A 93 1.00 11.54 7.02
N LEU A 94 1.77 12.62 7.19
CA LEU A 94 1.87 13.34 8.46
C LEU A 94 0.95 14.56 8.47
N LYS A 95 0.48 14.91 9.68
CA LYS A 95 -0.01 16.25 9.97
C LYS A 95 0.89 16.93 10.99
N SER A 96 1.25 18.20 10.75
CA SER A 96 2.01 18.98 11.71
C SER A 96 1.74 20.48 11.54
N SER A 97 2.21 21.27 12.52
CA SER A 97 2.11 22.73 12.45
C SER A 97 2.99 23.36 11.35
N GLN A 98 3.88 22.61 10.73
CA GLN A 98 4.77 23.05 9.67
C GLN A 98 4.32 22.66 8.26
N LEU A 99 3.31 21.79 8.15
CA LEU A 99 2.78 21.33 6.88
C LEU A 99 1.61 22.20 6.40
N GLY A 100 1.36 22.18 5.11
CA GLY A 100 0.42 23.05 4.43
C GLY A 100 -0.61 22.30 3.59
N LEU A 101 -0.86 22.83 2.39
CA LEU A 101 -1.92 22.39 1.51
C LEU A 101 -1.37 21.81 0.21
N ALA A 102 -2.14 20.93 -0.43
CA ALA A 102 -1.88 20.46 -1.78
C ALA A 102 -3.17 20.39 -2.60
N ASP A 103 -3.10 20.75 -3.88
CA ASP A 103 -4.17 20.52 -4.84
C ASP A 103 -4.13 19.08 -5.34
N VAL A 104 -5.31 18.47 -5.52
CA VAL A 104 -5.43 17.13 -6.08
C VAL A 104 -6.22 17.16 -7.37
N LYS A 105 -5.68 16.45 -8.37
CA LYS A 105 -6.42 16.12 -9.60
C LYS A 105 -6.43 14.62 -9.79
N ILE A 106 -7.53 14.10 -10.31
CA ILE A 106 -7.65 12.72 -10.78
C ILE A 106 -8.06 12.80 -12.26
N ASP A 107 -7.31 12.14 -13.13
CA ASP A 107 -7.48 12.17 -14.58
C ASP A 107 -7.55 13.58 -15.16
N GLY A 108 -6.70 14.46 -14.61
CA GLY A 108 -6.62 15.88 -14.99
C GLY A 108 -7.72 16.77 -14.44
N LYS A 109 -8.74 16.23 -13.77
CA LYS A 109 -9.83 17.01 -13.16
C LYS A 109 -9.52 17.32 -11.72
N SER A 110 -9.72 18.58 -11.29
CA SER A 110 -9.57 18.95 -9.88
C SER A 110 -10.66 18.27 -9.04
N VAL A 111 -10.23 17.59 -7.98
CA VAL A 111 -11.11 16.87 -7.05
C VAL A 111 -11.06 17.45 -5.63
N GLY A 112 -10.25 18.47 -5.41
CA GLY A 112 -10.18 19.17 -4.14
C GLY A 112 -8.77 19.46 -3.67
N GLU A 113 -8.64 19.67 -2.38
CA GLU A 113 -7.43 20.09 -1.69
C GLU A 113 -7.19 19.18 -0.48
N LEU A 114 -5.95 18.84 -0.22
CA LEU A 114 -5.51 18.14 1.00
C LEU A 114 -4.94 19.13 2.00
N ASP A 115 -5.28 18.95 3.28
CA ASP A 115 -4.78 19.77 4.39
C ASP A 115 -3.93 18.89 5.33
N PHE A 116 -2.62 19.13 5.31
CA PHE A 116 -1.63 18.44 6.15
C PHE A 116 -1.35 19.17 7.46
N TYR A 117 -2.06 20.26 7.74
CA TYR A 117 -1.84 21.04 8.94
C TYR A 117 -2.56 20.48 10.15
N THR A 118 -1.90 20.53 11.30
CA THR A 118 -2.50 20.45 12.63
C THR A 118 -1.81 21.46 13.56
N ALA A 119 -2.56 22.06 14.49
CA ALA A 119 -1.99 22.95 15.52
C ALA A 119 -1.38 22.18 16.68
N GLY A 120 -1.69 20.89 16.80
CA GLY A 120 -1.24 20.01 17.88
C GLY A 120 0.15 19.41 17.64
N ALA A 121 0.40 18.32 18.33
CA ALA A 121 1.57 17.48 18.10
C ALA A 121 1.55 16.91 16.67
N THR A 122 2.71 16.52 16.14
CA THR A 122 2.80 15.81 14.87
C THR A 122 2.06 14.48 14.95
N GLU A 123 1.18 14.24 14.00
CA GLU A 123 0.43 13.00 13.83
C GLU A 123 1.02 12.24 12.63
N LYS A 124 1.36 10.96 12.81
CA LYS A 124 1.98 10.12 11.77
C LYS A 124 1.02 9.05 11.26
N GLY A 125 1.16 8.69 9.99
CA GLY A 125 0.36 7.63 9.36
C GLY A 125 -1.15 7.92 9.39
N VAL A 126 -1.55 9.19 9.34
CA VAL A 126 -2.96 9.59 9.42
C VAL A 126 -3.57 9.74 8.04
N LEU A 127 -4.87 9.47 7.94
CA LEU A 127 -5.63 9.70 6.72
C LEU A 127 -5.69 11.20 6.41
N ILE A 128 -5.11 11.59 5.28
CA ILE A 128 -5.11 12.97 4.77
C ILE A 128 -6.29 13.22 3.83
N GLY A 129 -6.59 12.26 2.98
CA GLY A 129 -7.69 12.37 2.03
C GLY A 129 -8.19 11.03 1.52
N ARG A 130 -9.47 11.02 1.10
CA ARG A 130 -10.13 9.84 0.54
C ARG A 130 -10.93 10.25 -0.69
N TYR A 131 -10.74 9.51 -1.77
CA TYR A 131 -11.48 9.66 -3.02
C TYR A 131 -12.08 8.32 -3.39
N THR A 132 -13.40 8.27 -3.49
CA THR A 132 -14.18 7.06 -3.78
C THR A 132 -15.21 7.35 -4.86
N ASN A 133 -15.91 6.29 -5.30
CA ASN A 133 -16.90 6.38 -6.37
C ASN A 133 -16.31 6.83 -7.73
N LEU A 134 -15.05 6.51 -7.95
CA LEU A 134 -14.44 6.63 -9.26
C LEU A 134 -14.94 5.49 -10.17
N SER A 135 -14.70 5.59 -11.47
CA SER A 135 -14.92 4.45 -12.37
C SER A 135 -13.99 3.30 -12.03
N SER A 136 -14.35 2.09 -12.41
CA SER A 136 -13.39 0.98 -12.44
C SER A 136 -12.30 1.23 -13.46
N GLY A 137 -11.11 0.71 -13.19
CA GLY A 137 -9.99 0.78 -14.12
C GLY A 137 -8.87 1.75 -13.71
N PRO A 138 -7.97 2.07 -14.64
CA PRO A 138 -6.78 2.86 -14.36
C PRO A 138 -7.11 4.35 -14.20
N HIS A 139 -6.49 4.96 -13.20
CA HIS A 139 -6.56 6.40 -12.91
C HIS A 139 -5.17 6.99 -12.70
N LEU A 140 -5.05 8.28 -12.90
CA LEU A 140 -3.85 9.05 -12.63
C LEU A 140 -4.16 10.18 -11.65
N MET A 141 -3.68 10.06 -10.41
CA MET A 141 -3.73 11.13 -9.44
C MET A 141 -2.50 12.01 -9.52
N THR A 142 -2.67 13.31 -9.38
CA THR A 142 -1.58 14.26 -9.13
C THR A 142 -1.84 15.03 -7.86
N ILE A 143 -0.80 15.16 -7.03
CA ILE A 143 -0.81 15.93 -5.79
C ILE A 143 0.24 17.02 -5.92
N THR A 144 -0.18 18.28 -5.97
CA THR A 144 0.71 19.44 -6.17
C THR A 144 0.73 20.31 -4.93
N VAL A 145 1.90 20.54 -4.36
CA VAL A 145 2.07 21.41 -3.18
C VAL A 145 1.64 22.83 -3.49
N LYS A 146 0.86 23.44 -2.60
CA LYS A 146 0.42 24.83 -2.73
C LYS A 146 1.38 25.81 -2.08
N ARG A 147 1.52 26.97 -2.71
CA ARG A 147 2.21 28.13 -2.13
C ARG A 147 1.28 28.99 -1.27
N GLU A 148 -0.02 28.84 -1.46
CA GLU A 148 -1.02 29.59 -0.73
C GLU A 148 -1.33 28.95 0.63
N HIS A 149 -1.44 29.81 1.65
CA HIS A 149 -1.66 29.36 3.03
C HIS A 149 -2.86 30.10 3.58
N LYS A 150 -4.02 29.53 3.63
CA LYS A 150 -5.23 30.14 4.23
C LYS A 150 -4.95 30.76 5.62
N GLY A 151 -4.28 31.95 5.64
CA GLY A 151 -3.96 32.72 6.85
C GLY A 151 -2.87 32.13 7.77
N ARG A 152 -2.08 31.18 7.31
CA ARG A 152 -1.16 30.40 8.16
C ARG A 152 0.33 30.64 7.91
N GLY A 153 0.76 31.83 7.51
CA GLY A 153 2.16 32.22 7.34
C GLY A 153 2.89 31.52 6.16
N SER A 154 3.95 32.13 5.64
CA SER A 154 4.64 31.74 4.41
C SER A 154 5.47 30.43 4.50
N GLU A 155 5.62 29.86 5.67
CA GLU A 155 6.55 28.73 5.90
C GLU A 155 5.94 27.34 5.66
N ARG A 156 4.70 27.26 5.19
CA ARG A 156 3.93 26.02 5.14
C ARG A 156 3.70 25.47 3.73
N SER A 157 4.62 25.71 2.85
CA SER A 157 4.63 25.11 1.50
C SER A 157 5.29 23.74 1.53
N LYS A 158 4.81 22.88 2.44
CA LYS A 158 5.34 21.54 2.69
C LYS A 158 4.22 20.53 2.83
N ILE A 159 4.43 19.33 2.34
CA ILE A 159 3.54 18.18 2.56
C ILE A 159 4.34 16.90 2.82
N SER A 160 3.68 15.90 3.34
CA SER A 160 4.22 14.58 3.60
C SER A 160 3.31 13.50 3.02
N LEU A 161 3.88 12.52 2.30
CA LEU A 161 3.19 11.38 1.74
C LEU A 161 3.88 10.11 2.24
N ASP A 162 3.15 9.27 2.99
CA ASP A 162 3.66 8.03 3.58
C ASP A 162 3.25 6.82 2.72
N TYR A 163 1.96 6.55 2.59
CA TYR A 163 1.47 5.49 1.74
C TYR A 163 0.08 5.80 1.18
N PHE A 164 -0.34 4.99 0.23
CA PHE A 164 -1.66 5.05 -0.39
C PHE A 164 -2.36 3.70 -0.22
N LYS A 165 -3.68 3.75 0.03
CA LYS A 165 -4.53 2.56 0.05
C LYS A 165 -5.49 2.64 -1.12
N VAL A 166 -5.30 1.75 -2.10
CA VAL A 166 -6.13 1.69 -3.31
C VAL A 166 -7.22 0.65 -3.10
N PHE A 167 -8.47 1.03 -3.35
CA PHE A 167 -9.61 0.11 -3.28
C PHE A 167 -9.69 -0.71 -4.56
N PRO A 168 -9.92 -2.02 -4.46
CA PRO A 168 -10.07 -2.87 -5.63
C PRO A 168 -11.39 -2.60 -6.36
N ASP A 169 -11.43 -2.90 -7.64
CA ASP A 169 -12.65 -2.93 -8.41
C ASP A 169 -13.64 -3.92 -7.79
N GLN A 170 -14.86 -3.44 -7.48
CA GLN A 170 -15.91 -4.26 -6.86
C GLN A 170 -16.41 -5.39 -7.80
N GLY A 171 -15.92 -5.45 -9.03
CA GLY A 171 -16.21 -6.50 -10.01
C GLY A 171 -15.21 -7.66 -9.99
N GLU A 172 -14.09 -7.55 -9.27
CA GLU A 172 -13.19 -8.67 -9.09
C GLU A 172 -13.77 -9.59 -8.02
N THR A 173 -14.16 -10.78 -8.42
CA THR A 173 -14.55 -11.84 -7.48
C THR A 173 -13.30 -12.26 -6.73
N VAL A 174 -13.25 -11.93 -5.45
CA VAL A 174 -12.19 -12.39 -4.58
C VAL A 174 -12.51 -13.81 -4.15
N GLU A 175 -11.70 -14.74 -4.58
CA GLU A 175 -11.75 -16.11 -4.10
C GLU A 175 -10.84 -16.26 -2.88
N LYS A 176 -11.40 -16.62 -1.72
CA LYS A 176 -10.62 -17.08 -0.58
C LYS A 176 -10.33 -18.56 -0.76
N ILE A 177 -9.07 -18.92 -0.83
CA ILE A 177 -8.62 -20.29 -0.99
C ILE A 177 -8.14 -20.77 0.39
N ASP A 178 -8.77 -21.81 0.92
CA ASP A 178 -8.38 -22.47 2.15
C ASP A 178 -7.08 -23.27 1.95
N ASP A 179 -6.29 -23.45 3.00
CA ASP A 179 -5.05 -24.25 2.97
C ASP A 179 -5.26 -25.70 2.51
N ARG A 180 -6.48 -26.24 2.60
CA ARG A 180 -6.87 -27.58 2.14
C ARG A 180 -7.38 -27.62 0.70
N ASP A 181 -7.36 -26.51 -0.01
CA ASP A 181 -7.82 -26.47 -1.39
C ASP A 181 -6.98 -27.42 -2.26
N SER A 182 -7.63 -28.28 -2.99
CA SER A 182 -6.99 -29.34 -3.78
C SER A 182 -6.09 -28.82 -4.91
N ARG A 183 -6.19 -27.53 -5.26
CA ARG A 183 -5.32 -26.89 -6.23
C ARG A 183 -3.94 -26.59 -5.67
N ILE A 184 -3.82 -26.46 -4.35
CA ILE A 184 -2.55 -26.16 -3.70
C ILE A 184 -1.72 -27.45 -3.62
N GLN A 185 -0.50 -27.39 -4.10
CA GLN A 185 0.45 -28.49 -4.03
C GLN A 185 1.50 -28.18 -2.96
N TYR A 186 1.49 -28.96 -1.89
CA TYR A 186 2.44 -28.85 -0.81
C TYR A 186 3.57 -29.86 -0.96
N GLY A 187 4.79 -29.44 -0.68
CA GLY A 187 5.91 -30.36 -0.50
C GLY A 187 5.77 -31.19 0.78
N SER A 188 6.57 -32.23 0.91
CA SER A 188 6.47 -33.26 1.98
C SER A 188 6.75 -32.72 3.39
N ALA A 189 7.40 -31.56 3.51
CA ALA A 189 7.67 -30.93 4.81
C ALA A 189 6.44 -30.25 5.44
N PHE A 190 5.35 -30.07 4.69
CA PHE A 190 4.14 -29.45 5.24
C PHE A 190 3.32 -30.42 6.09
N LYS A 191 2.84 -29.92 7.21
CA LYS A 191 1.99 -30.61 8.17
C LYS A 191 0.71 -29.84 8.40
N ASP A 192 -0.32 -30.55 8.85
CA ASP A 192 -1.61 -29.95 9.24
C ASP A 192 -1.57 -29.46 10.68
N TRP A 193 -2.14 -28.27 10.90
CA TRP A 193 -2.46 -27.75 12.21
C TRP A 193 -3.92 -27.34 12.25
N THR A 194 -4.57 -27.50 13.39
CA THR A 194 -5.96 -27.13 13.61
C THR A 194 -6.07 -26.19 14.80
N ASP A 195 -6.71 -25.03 14.57
CA ASP A 195 -7.01 -24.08 15.63
C ASP A 195 -8.32 -23.37 15.25
N ALA A 196 -9.20 -23.17 16.21
CA ALA A 196 -10.50 -22.54 16.01
C ALA A 196 -10.42 -21.04 15.61
N GLU A 197 -9.28 -20.42 15.88
CA GLU A 197 -9.01 -19.01 15.52
C GLU A 197 -8.51 -18.82 14.08
N LEU A 198 -8.17 -19.93 13.39
CA LEU A 198 -7.71 -19.88 12.01
C LEU A 198 -8.88 -19.87 11.01
N TYR A 199 -8.63 -19.36 9.81
CA TYR A 199 -9.59 -19.46 8.71
C TYR A 199 -9.91 -20.92 8.44
N ALA A 200 -11.19 -21.26 8.41
CA ALA A 200 -11.70 -22.64 8.30
C ALA A 200 -11.09 -23.62 9.36
N SER A 201 -10.51 -23.06 10.43
CA SER A 201 -9.93 -23.81 11.57
C SER A 201 -8.72 -24.68 11.25
N THR A 202 -8.01 -24.39 10.17
CA THR A 202 -6.81 -25.15 9.77
C THR A 202 -5.70 -24.24 9.22
N GLU A 203 -4.47 -24.74 9.31
CA GLU A 203 -3.32 -24.21 8.59
C GLU A 203 -2.36 -25.31 8.14
N LYS A 204 -1.60 -25.04 7.09
CA LYS A 204 -0.44 -25.84 6.68
C LYS A 204 0.82 -25.13 7.11
N TYR A 205 1.64 -25.80 7.92
CA TYR A 205 2.93 -25.27 8.33
C TYR A 205 4.07 -26.19 7.89
N ALA A 206 5.24 -25.63 7.63
CA ALA A 206 6.47 -26.38 7.40
C ALA A 206 7.53 -25.89 8.39
N ASP A 207 8.20 -26.81 9.07
CA ASP A 207 9.32 -26.55 9.96
C ASP A 207 10.59 -27.17 9.34
N ILE A 208 11.50 -26.31 8.90
CA ILE A 208 12.77 -26.70 8.28
C ILE A 208 13.93 -26.33 9.22
N ASN A 209 14.08 -27.01 10.32
CA ASN A 209 15.14 -26.78 11.31
C ASN A 209 16.52 -26.62 10.65
N ALA A 210 16.90 -25.38 10.30
CA ALA A 210 18.24 -24.97 9.84
C ALA A 210 18.94 -25.83 8.75
N ASP A 211 18.24 -26.76 8.12
CA ASP A 211 18.79 -27.60 7.05
C ASP A 211 18.25 -27.17 5.69
N ASP A 212 19.05 -26.44 4.93
CA ASP A 212 18.73 -25.95 3.58
C ASP A 212 18.45 -27.08 2.57
N SER A 213 18.77 -28.33 2.89
CA SER A 213 18.53 -29.47 2.02
C SER A 213 17.03 -29.79 1.84
N LEU A 214 16.18 -29.35 2.74
CA LEU A 214 14.71 -29.52 2.70
C LEU A 214 13.96 -28.40 1.94
N ALA A 215 14.66 -27.46 1.33
CA ALA A 215 14.03 -26.32 0.66
C ALA A 215 13.00 -26.71 -0.43
N PRO A 216 13.20 -27.76 -1.25
CA PRO A 216 12.19 -28.22 -2.20
C PRO A 216 10.95 -28.80 -1.54
N GLU A 217 11.12 -29.47 -0.39
CA GLU A 217 10.06 -30.14 0.36
C GLU A 217 9.20 -29.13 1.17
N ALA A 218 9.75 -27.96 1.49
CA ALA A 218 9.07 -26.86 2.17
C ALA A 218 8.48 -25.82 1.18
N THR A 219 8.14 -26.24 -0.02
CA THR A 219 7.57 -25.39 -1.06
C THR A 219 6.09 -25.68 -1.24
N ALA A 220 5.25 -24.62 -1.18
CA ALA A 220 3.85 -24.69 -1.60
C ALA A 220 3.69 -24.03 -2.99
N ARG A 221 2.95 -24.68 -3.88
CA ARG A 221 2.60 -24.15 -5.21
C ARG A 221 1.11 -23.88 -5.26
N ILE A 222 0.76 -22.61 -5.50
CA ILE A 222 -0.62 -22.13 -5.50
C ILE A 222 -0.93 -21.61 -6.89
N PRO A 223 -1.63 -22.37 -7.74
CA PRO A 223 -2.11 -21.86 -9.02
C PRO A 223 -3.29 -20.92 -8.78
N PHE A 224 -3.24 -19.74 -9.38
CA PHE A 224 -4.36 -18.81 -9.33
C PHE A 224 -4.52 -18.10 -10.68
N SER A 225 -5.73 -17.62 -10.93
CA SER A 225 -6.06 -16.75 -12.07
C SER A 225 -6.57 -15.43 -11.54
N GLY A 226 -5.96 -14.33 -11.95
CA GLY A 226 -6.34 -13.00 -11.46
C GLY A 226 -5.18 -12.02 -11.49
N THR A 227 -5.43 -10.82 -10.99
CA THR A 227 -4.48 -9.70 -11.01
C THR A 227 -3.53 -9.69 -9.80
N GLY A 228 -3.81 -10.52 -8.79
CA GLY A 228 -2.98 -10.62 -7.59
C GLY A 228 -3.37 -11.77 -6.68
N ILE A 229 -2.50 -12.05 -5.72
CA ILE A 229 -2.73 -13.02 -4.62
C ILE A 229 -2.22 -12.39 -3.32
N ARG A 230 -2.94 -12.62 -2.23
CA ARG A 230 -2.50 -12.30 -0.88
C ARG A 230 -2.47 -13.58 -0.05
N ILE A 231 -1.42 -13.76 0.72
CA ILE A 231 -1.22 -14.91 1.61
C ILE A 231 -1.28 -14.37 3.04
N TYR A 232 -2.05 -15.06 3.88
CA TYR A 232 -2.24 -14.72 5.30
C TYR A 232 -1.58 -15.74 6.20
#